data_82721cc1025c36214c7ca8879c0020d8
#
_entry.id   82721cc1025c36214c7ca8879c0020d8
#
_cell.length_a   1.000
_cell.length_b   1.000
_cell.length_c   1.000
_cell.angle_alpha   90.00
_cell.angle_beta   90.00
_cell.angle_gamma   90.00
#
_symmetry.space_group_name_H-M   'P 1'
#
loop_
_entity.id
_entity.type
_entity.pdbx_description
1 polymer ?
#
loop_
_entity_poly.entity_id
_entity_poly.type
_entity_poly.pdbx_seq_one_letter_code
_entity_poly.pdbx_strand_id
1 'polypeptide(L)'
;SPNSLTQITHSWTAGSKVNEDRVHPFKKSFDELVIGERLLTARRTVTEADIVNFACLSGDYFYAHTDKIAAAESFFGERVAHGYFIVSAAAGLFVDAAQGPVIANYGMDNLRFVEPVKIGDSIQVELTCKQKTPKPQKDPSQPAHGVVVWDIKVKNQRGELVATYDILTLVAREA
;
A
#
# COMPACT_ATOMS: atom_id res chain seq x y z
N SER A 1 20.95 -0.51 -44.79
CA SER A 1 19.63 -0.09 -44.34
C SER A 1 19.68 0.17 -42.83
N PRO A 2 19.36 1.36 -42.33
CA PRO A 2 19.49 1.65 -40.93
C PRO A 2 18.23 1.19 -40.18
N ASN A 3 18.43 0.49 -39.07
CA ASN A 3 17.44 0.13 -38.09
C ASN A 3 16.79 1.40 -37.51
N SER A 4 15.50 1.58 -37.73
CA SER A 4 14.70 2.55 -37.01
C SER A 4 14.33 1.95 -35.66
N LEU A 5 15.06 2.29 -34.61
CA LEU A 5 14.62 2.16 -33.25
C LEU A 5 13.50 3.19 -33.03
N THR A 6 12.28 2.72 -33.07
CA THR A 6 11.11 3.51 -32.63
C THR A 6 11.27 3.78 -31.15
N GLN A 7 11.69 4.99 -30.81
CA GLN A 7 11.68 5.46 -29.42
C GLN A 7 10.21 5.52 -28.96
N ILE A 8 9.85 4.60 -28.07
CA ILE A 8 8.61 4.71 -27.32
C ILE A 8 8.83 5.83 -26.29
N THR A 9 8.48 7.05 -26.67
CA THR A 9 8.42 8.16 -25.74
C THR A 9 7.19 7.95 -24.85
N HIS A 10 7.40 7.32 -23.69
CA HIS A 10 6.40 7.41 -22.64
C HIS A 10 6.34 8.87 -22.18
N SER A 11 5.30 9.57 -22.59
CA SER A 11 4.99 10.87 -22.04
C SER A 11 4.66 10.72 -20.54
N TRP A 12 5.66 10.96 -19.72
CA TRP A 12 5.45 11.22 -18.30
C TRP A 12 4.67 12.53 -18.20
N THR A 13 3.36 12.43 -18.04
CA THR A 13 2.56 13.60 -17.73
C THR A 13 3.07 14.19 -16.40
N ALA A 14 3.25 15.50 -16.39
CA ALA A 14 3.85 16.30 -15.33
C ALA A 14 3.07 16.32 -13.98
N GLY A 15 2.48 15.17 -13.61
CA GLY A 15 1.82 14.97 -12.32
C GLY A 15 2.71 14.38 -11.22
N SER A 16 3.99 14.08 -11.51
CA SER A 16 4.86 13.35 -10.58
C SER A 16 5.68 14.21 -9.63
N LYS A 17 5.57 15.52 -9.66
CA LYS A 17 6.22 16.42 -8.66
C LYS A 17 5.52 16.47 -7.30
N VAL A 18 4.70 15.47 -6.99
CA VAL A 18 3.83 15.54 -5.80
C VAL A 18 4.59 15.32 -4.49
N ASN A 19 5.81 14.73 -4.52
CA ASN A 19 6.50 14.28 -3.29
C ASN A 19 7.90 14.84 -3.05
N GLU A 20 8.51 15.59 -3.98
CA GLU A 20 9.94 15.92 -3.88
C GLU A 20 10.29 16.89 -2.74
N ASP A 21 9.31 17.66 -2.21
CA ASP A 21 9.51 18.62 -1.11
C ASP A 21 8.52 18.44 0.06
N ARG A 22 7.81 17.30 0.13
CA ARG A 22 6.80 17.09 1.17
C ARG A 22 7.29 16.13 2.24
N VAL A 23 7.12 16.55 3.50
CA VAL A 23 7.30 15.68 4.67
C VAL A 23 6.34 14.49 4.55
N HIS A 24 6.87 13.28 4.75
CA HIS A 24 6.06 12.06 4.75
C HIS A 24 4.91 12.18 5.76
N PRO A 25 3.65 11.83 5.40
CA PRO A 25 2.52 12.00 6.30
C PRO A 25 2.69 11.35 7.68
N PHE A 26 3.40 10.23 7.76
CA PHE A 26 3.66 9.53 9.02
C PHE A 26 4.70 10.23 9.93
N LYS A 27 5.37 11.28 9.44
CA LYS A 27 6.23 12.15 10.24
C LYS A 27 5.50 13.34 10.83
N LYS A 28 4.24 13.52 10.50
CA LYS A 28 3.41 14.61 10.99
C LYS A 28 2.61 14.17 12.21
N SER A 29 2.52 15.06 13.19
CA SER A 29 1.63 14.89 14.34
C SER A 29 0.15 14.89 13.90
N PHE A 30 -0.72 14.42 14.79
CA PHE A 30 -2.16 14.47 14.55
C PHE A 30 -2.64 15.87 14.17
N ASP A 31 -2.09 16.91 14.81
CA ASP A 31 -2.52 18.29 14.60
C ASP A 31 -1.99 18.85 13.26
N GLU A 32 -0.81 18.45 12.81
CA GLU A 32 -0.23 18.86 11.52
C GLU A 32 -0.88 18.19 10.30
N LEU A 33 -1.47 17.00 10.48
CA LEU A 33 -2.10 16.27 9.38
C LEU A 33 -3.33 17.02 8.84
N VAL A 34 -3.45 17.05 7.52
CA VAL A 34 -4.58 17.68 6.81
C VAL A 34 -5.38 16.61 6.08
N ILE A 35 -6.71 16.63 6.28
CA ILE A 35 -7.61 15.75 5.53
C ILE A 35 -7.47 16.01 4.03
N GLY A 36 -7.31 14.95 3.24
CA GLY A 36 -7.11 15.00 1.80
C GLY A 36 -5.65 15.04 1.35
N GLU A 37 -4.67 15.22 2.27
CA GLU A 37 -3.27 15.09 1.88
C GLU A 37 -2.94 13.65 1.47
N ARG A 38 -2.08 13.50 0.45
CA ARG A 38 -1.80 12.23 -0.19
C ARG A 38 -0.32 11.95 -0.30
N LEU A 39 0.00 10.66 -0.24
CA LEU A 39 1.28 10.09 -0.59
C LEU A 39 1.09 9.11 -1.75
N LEU A 40 1.87 9.27 -2.81
CA LEU A 40 2.02 8.27 -3.86
C LEU A 40 3.39 7.61 -3.67
N THR A 41 3.41 6.29 -3.48
CA THR A 41 4.65 5.55 -3.19
C THR A 41 5.46 5.23 -4.44
N ALA A 42 6.67 4.73 -4.24
CA ALA A 42 7.38 3.99 -5.29
C ALA A 42 6.59 2.75 -5.71
N ARG A 43 6.98 2.16 -6.83
CA ARG A 43 6.44 0.87 -7.30
C ARG A 43 7.27 -0.28 -6.76
N ARG A 44 6.61 -1.43 -6.61
CA ARG A 44 7.26 -2.70 -6.33
C ARG A 44 6.74 -3.77 -7.28
N THR A 45 7.64 -4.44 -8.00
CA THR A 45 7.27 -5.61 -8.82
C THR A 45 7.13 -6.84 -7.94
N VAL A 46 6.01 -7.54 -8.09
CA VAL A 46 5.73 -8.81 -7.42
C VAL A 46 6.41 -9.93 -8.18
N THR A 47 7.26 -10.66 -7.50
CA THR A 47 8.05 -11.74 -8.07
C THR A 47 7.54 -13.12 -7.65
N GLU A 48 7.97 -14.18 -8.35
CA GLU A 48 7.70 -15.55 -7.91
C GLU A 48 8.31 -15.81 -6.52
N ALA A 49 9.49 -15.26 -6.25
CA ALA A 49 10.12 -15.38 -4.93
C ALA A 49 9.26 -14.78 -3.81
N ASP A 50 8.60 -13.66 -4.05
CA ASP A 50 7.67 -13.06 -3.09
C ASP A 50 6.54 -14.02 -2.72
N ILE A 51 5.94 -14.66 -3.71
CA ILE A 51 4.81 -15.59 -3.50
C ILE A 51 5.27 -16.84 -2.76
N VAL A 52 6.40 -17.43 -3.17
CA VAL A 52 6.95 -18.62 -2.52
C VAL A 52 7.35 -18.32 -1.07
N ASN A 53 8.05 -17.22 -0.83
CA ASN A 53 8.47 -16.83 0.51
C ASN A 53 7.26 -16.52 1.41
N PHE A 54 6.25 -15.89 0.89
CA PHE A 54 5.03 -15.60 1.66
C PHE A 54 4.24 -16.87 1.96
N ALA A 55 4.15 -17.82 1.03
CA ALA A 55 3.56 -19.13 1.28
C ALA A 55 4.31 -19.88 2.41
N CYS A 56 5.64 -19.85 2.39
CA CYS A 56 6.47 -20.46 3.45
C CYS A 56 6.25 -19.76 4.80
N LEU A 57 6.21 -18.44 4.82
CA LEU A 57 6.03 -17.64 6.04
C LEU A 57 4.65 -17.84 6.68
N SER A 58 3.60 -17.86 5.86
CA SER A 58 2.20 -17.89 6.30
C SER A 58 1.66 -19.32 6.47
N GLY A 59 2.23 -20.30 5.78
CA GLY A 59 1.66 -21.63 5.63
C GLY A 59 0.51 -21.70 4.62
N ASP A 60 0.22 -20.63 3.90
CA ASP A 60 -0.85 -20.57 2.89
C ASP A 60 -0.35 -21.08 1.53
N TYR A 61 -0.50 -22.37 1.34
CA TYR A 61 -0.17 -23.08 0.09
C TYR A 61 -1.39 -23.34 -0.79
N PHE A 62 -2.39 -22.47 -0.73
CA PHE A 62 -3.55 -22.59 -1.60
C PHE A 62 -3.12 -22.69 -3.07
N TYR A 63 -3.76 -23.60 -3.82
CA TYR A 63 -3.30 -23.98 -5.16
C TYR A 63 -3.12 -22.80 -6.12
N ALA A 64 -3.99 -21.79 -6.01
CA ALA A 64 -3.93 -20.60 -6.89
C ALA A 64 -2.62 -19.81 -6.77
N HIS A 65 -1.86 -20.00 -5.68
CA HIS A 65 -0.56 -19.35 -5.46
C HIS A 65 0.61 -20.28 -5.81
N THR A 66 0.47 -21.58 -5.64
CA THR A 66 1.60 -22.51 -5.58
C THR A 66 1.59 -23.59 -6.67
N ASP A 67 0.43 -23.92 -7.25
CA ASP A 67 0.29 -24.95 -8.29
C ASP A 67 0.01 -24.28 -9.64
N LYS A 68 1.04 -24.24 -10.49
CA LYS A 68 0.95 -23.63 -11.82
C LYS A 68 -0.09 -24.29 -12.73
N ILE A 69 -0.24 -25.63 -12.63
CA ILE A 69 -1.15 -26.40 -13.50
C ILE A 69 -2.59 -26.14 -13.07
N ALA A 70 -2.89 -26.32 -11.79
CA ALA A 70 -4.21 -26.08 -11.27
C ALA A 70 -4.63 -24.59 -11.37
N ALA A 71 -3.71 -23.67 -11.17
CA ALA A 71 -3.98 -22.24 -11.33
C ALA A 71 -4.31 -21.86 -12.78
N ALA A 72 -3.67 -22.51 -13.77
CA ALA A 72 -3.96 -22.26 -15.18
C ALA A 72 -5.39 -22.69 -15.57
N GLU A 73 -5.93 -23.71 -14.90
CA GLU A 73 -7.30 -24.20 -15.10
C GLU A 73 -8.34 -23.45 -14.25
N SER A 74 -7.89 -22.57 -13.35
CA SER A 74 -8.75 -21.82 -12.44
C SER A 74 -9.33 -20.57 -13.07
N PHE A 75 -10.23 -19.91 -12.32
CA PHE A 75 -10.76 -18.59 -12.62
C PHE A 75 -9.67 -17.54 -12.94
N PHE A 76 -8.48 -17.68 -12.35
CA PHE A 76 -7.38 -16.72 -12.52
C PHE A 76 -6.56 -16.94 -13.80
N GLY A 77 -6.57 -18.15 -14.37
CA GLY A 77 -5.81 -18.51 -15.57
C GLY A 77 -4.28 -18.65 -15.36
N GLU A 78 -3.76 -18.24 -14.23
CA GLU A 78 -2.35 -18.36 -13.82
C GLU A 78 -2.23 -18.15 -12.31
N ARG A 79 -1.02 -18.42 -11.76
CA ARG A 79 -0.78 -18.16 -10.32
C ARG A 79 -0.91 -16.68 -10.00
N VAL A 80 -1.53 -16.40 -8.86
CA VAL A 80 -1.75 -15.04 -8.34
C VAL A 80 -1.13 -14.89 -6.96
N ALA A 81 -0.79 -13.66 -6.61
CA ALA A 81 -0.30 -13.32 -5.28
C ALA A 81 -1.41 -13.48 -4.24
N HIS A 82 -1.03 -13.86 -3.03
CA HIS A 82 -1.93 -13.86 -1.87
C HIS A 82 -2.43 -12.44 -1.61
N GLY A 83 -3.71 -12.30 -1.33
CA GLY A 83 -4.26 -11.01 -0.94
C GLY A 83 -3.56 -10.44 0.30
N TYR A 84 -3.28 -11.27 1.30
CA TYR A 84 -2.52 -10.88 2.50
C TYR A 84 -1.09 -10.42 2.19
N PHE A 85 -0.44 -11.01 1.19
CA PHE A 85 0.85 -10.51 0.71
C PHE A 85 0.72 -9.10 0.15
N ILE A 86 -0.29 -8.84 -0.67
CA ILE A 86 -0.52 -7.51 -1.27
C ILE A 86 -0.73 -6.45 -0.18
N VAL A 87 -1.54 -6.73 0.83
CA VAL A 87 -1.74 -5.82 1.97
C VAL A 87 -0.42 -5.56 2.71
N SER A 88 0.36 -6.60 2.97
CA SER A 88 1.65 -6.49 3.65
C SER A 88 2.69 -5.73 2.83
N ALA A 89 2.80 -6.02 1.53
CA ALA A 89 3.71 -5.35 0.62
C ALA A 89 3.32 -3.87 0.41
N ALA A 90 2.03 -3.57 0.35
CA ALA A 90 1.51 -2.21 0.31
C ALA A 90 1.91 -1.42 1.57
N ALA A 91 1.78 -2.02 2.75
CA ALA A 91 2.24 -1.41 4.00
C ALA A 91 3.73 -1.09 3.95
N GLY A 92 4.56 -2.00 3.44
CA GLY A 92 5.99 -1.78 3.23
C GLY A 92 6.31 -0.60 2.31
N LEU A 93 5.42 -0.27 1.38
CA LEU A 93 5.59 0.87 0.47
C LEU A 93 5.21 2.21 1.11
N PHE A 94 4.16 2.26 1.94
CA PHE A 94 3.68 3.53 2.48
C PHE A 94 4.12 3.83 3.92
N VAL A 95 4.69 2.88 4.64
CA VAL A 95 5.17 3.10 6.01
C VAL A 95 6.47 3.89 5.99
N ASP A 96 6.62 4.82 6.93
CA ASP A 96 7.93 5.38 7.31
C ASP A 96 8.50 4.52 8.43
N ALA A 97 9.69 3.98 8.22
CA ALA A 97 10.33 3.07 9.17
C ALA A 97 10.91 3.76 10.41
N ALA A 98 11.08 5.09 10.35
CA ALA A 98 11.64 5.85 11.47
C ALA A 98 10.60 6.05 12.58
N GLN A 99 11.07 6.14 13.82
CA GLN A 99 10.23 6.54 14.93
C GLN A 99 9.63 7.92 14.68
N GLY A 100 8.34 8.07 14.91
CA GLY A 100 7.62 9.32 14.66
C GLY A 100 6.31 9.39 15.44
N PRO A 101 5.39 10.28 15.03
CA PRO A 101 4.11 10.49 15.71
C PRO A 101 3.13 9.32 15.60
N VAL A 102 3.28 8.43 14.62
CA VAL A 102 2.44 7.23 14.52
C VAL A 102 2.80 6.27 15.64
N ILE A 103 1.85 6.05 16.55
CA ILE A 103 2.03 5.21 17.74
C ILE A 103 1.78 3.75 17.42
N ALA A 104 0.68 3.47 16.70
CA ALA A 104 0.27 2.12 16.35
C ALA A 104 -0.70 2.13 15.17
N ASN A 105 -0.68 1.05 14.40
CA ASN A 105 -1.77 0.66 13.51
C ASN A 105 -2.66 -0.31 14.28
N TYR A 106 -3.92 0.04 14.50
CA TYR A 106 -4.80 -0.78 15.31
C TYR A 106 -6.00 -1.37 14.58
N GLY A 107 -6.13 -1.09 13.29
CA GLY A 107 -7.25 -1.64 12.55
C GLY A 107 -7.18 -1.43 11.05
N MET A 108 -7.99 -2.22 10.39
CA MET A 108 -8.23 -2.16 8.96
C MET A 108 -9.72 -2.37 8.71
N ASP A 109 -10.35 -1.49 7.94
CA ASP A 109 -11.76 -1.56 7.60
C ASP A 109 -11.95 -1.63 6.08
N ASN A 110 -13.07 -2.21 5.67
CA ASN A 110 -13.57 -2.18 4.29
C ASN A 110 -12.60 -2.76 3.25
N LEU A 111 -11.82 -3.77 3.63
CA LEU A 111 -10.88 -4.42 2.71
C LEU A 111 -11.64 -5.14 1.59
N ARG A 112 -11.27 -4.83 0.34
CA ARG A 112 -11.70 -5.54 -0.87
C ARG A 112 -10.51 -5.77 -1.78
N PHE A 113 -10.38 -7.01 -2.26
CA PHE A 113 -9.52 -7.35 -3.37
C PHE A 113 -10.34 -7.24 -4.65
N VAL A 114 -9.92 -6.38 -5.56
CA VAL A 114 -10.70 -6.03 -6.77
C VAL A 114 -10.18 -6.79 -7.98
N GLU A 115 -8.88 -6.63 -8.28
CA GLU A 115 -8.22 -7.34 -9.37
C GLU A 115 -7.09 -8.22 -8.83
N PRO A 116 -6.90 -9.44 -9.37
CA PRO A 116 -5.80 -10.29 -8.97
C PRO A 116 -4.45 -9.69 -9.40
N VAL A 117 -3.43 -9.91 -8.58
CA VAL A 117 -2.04 -9.55 -8.90
C VAL A 117 -1.29 -10.79 -9.33
N LYS A 118 -0.73 -10.75 -10.52
CA LYS A 118 0.03 -11.85 -11.13
C LYS A 118 1.53 -11.65 -10.94
N ILE A 119 2.29 -12.72 -11.06
CA ILE A 119 3.76 -12.66 -11.06
C ILE A 119 4.20 -11.71 -12.18
N GLY A 120 5.04 -10.73 -11.83
CA GLY A 120 5.52 -9.71 -12.76
C GLY A 120 4.71 -8.42 -12.77
N ASP A 121 3.52 -8.38 -12.16
CA ASP A 121 2.80 -7.13 -11.96
C ASP A 121 3.55 -6.24 -10.96
N SER A 122 3.44 -4.93 -11.16
CA SER A 122 4.01 -3.94 -10.24
C SER A 122 2.89 -3.19 -9.53
N ILE A 123 2.97 -3.14 -8.21
CA ILE A 123 2.01 -2.42 -7.39
C ILE A 123 2.55 -1.06 -6.96
N GLN A 124 1.66 -0.11 -6.79
CA GLN A 124 1.89 1.23 -6.27
C GLN A 124 0.74 1.61 -5.35
N VAL A 125 1.02 2.36 -4.30
CA VAL A 125 0.01 2.73 -3.30
C VAL A 125 -0.23 4.22 -3.30
N GLU A 126 -1.50 4.59 -3.26
CA GLU A 126 -1.97 5.93 -2.94
C GLU A 126 -2.57 5.90 -1.53
N LEU A 127 -1.98 6.66 -0.62
CA LEU A 127 -2.39 6.83 0.77
C LEU A 127 -2.97 8.22 0.93
N THR A 128 -4.20 8.33 1.43
CA THR A 128 -4.87 9.63 1.64
C THR A 128 -5.37 9.74 3.07
N CYS A 129 -5.05 10.84 3.74
CA CYS A 129 -5.63 11.16 5.05
C CYS A 129 -7.14 11.41 4.87
N LYS A 130 -7.97 10.49 5.38
CA LYS A 130 -9.42 10.49 5.13
C LYS A 130 -10.20 11.14 6.26
N GLN A 131 -9.82 10.85 7.50
CA GLN A 131 -10.53 11.30 8.69
C GLN A 131 -9.59 11.41 9.88
N LYS A 132 -9.87 12.37 10.76
CA LYS A 132 -9.16 12.59 12.01
C LYS A 132 -10.17 12.67 13.16
N THR A 133 -9.96 11.88 14.20
CA THR A 133 -10.82 11.89 15.39
C THR A 133 -9.95 12.00 16.64
N PRO A 134 -9.98 13.10 17.37
CA PRO A 134 -9.24 13.23 18.62
C PRO A 134 -9.79 12.25 19.65
N LYS A 135 -8.89 11.69 20.47
CA LYS A 135 -9.27 10.82 21.60
C LYS A 135 -9.08 11.55 22.91
N PRO A 136 -9.99 11.35 23.88
CA PRO A 136 -9.78 11.85 25.23
C PRO A 136 -8.52 11.23 25.84
N GLN A 137 -7.67 12.06 26.43
CA GLN A 137 -6.52 11.56 27.19
C GLN A 137 -7.01 10.99 28.53
N LYS A 138 -7.00 9.67 28.64
CA LYS A 138 -7.44 8.97 29.86
C LYS A 138 -6.33 8.84 30.89
N ASP A 139 -5.09 8.77 30.45
CA ASP A 139 -3.91 8.60 31.27
C ASP A 139 -2.89 9.69 30.92
N PRO A 140 -2.60 10.61 31.85
CA PRO A 140 -1.63 11.68 31.64
C PRO A 140 -0.18 11.19 31.38
N SER A 141 0.14 9.93 31.73
CA SER A 141 1.45 9.34 31.45
C SER A 141 1.61 8.91 29.99
N GLN A 142 0.51 8.81 29.23
CA GLN A 142 0.51 8.46 27.82
C GLN A 142 0.42 9.74 26.97
N PRO A 143 1.00 9.75 25.77
CA PRO A 143 0.87 10.89 24.87
C PRO A 143 -0.58 11.13 24.48
N ALA A 144 -1.00 12.39 24.47
CA ALA A 144 -2.26 12.76 23.84
C ALA A 144 -2.23 12.33 22.38
N HIS A 145 -3.32 11.74 21.89
CA HIS A 145 -3.38 11.18 20.54
C HIS A 145 -4.78 11.27 19.94
N GLY A 146 -4.86 10.94 18.67
CA GLY A 146 -6.11 10.75 17.98
C GLY A 146 -6.03 9.58 17.02
N VAL A 147 -7.17 9.21 16.47
CA VAL A 147 -7.29 8.21 15.41
C VAL A 147 -7.26 8.92 14.06
N VAL A 148 -6.38 8.47 13.18
CA VAL A 148 -6.36 8.89 11.77
C VAL A 148 -6.77 7.69 10.93
N VAL A 149 -7.76 7.90 10.08
CA VAL A 149 -8.21 6.93 9.07
C VAL A 149 -7.57 7.32 7.74
N TRP A 150 -6.92 6.37 7.12
CA TRP A 150 -6.25 6.52 5.83
C TRP A 150 -6.95 5.68 4.78
N ASP A 151 -7.33 6.30 3.67
CA ASP A 151 -7.79 5.60 2.47
C ASP A 151 -6.59 5.05 1.70
N ILE A 152 -6.59 3.75 1.47
CA ILE A 152 -5.54 3.04 0.75
C ILE A 152 -6.09 2.54 -0.58
N LYS A 153 -5.41 2.90 -1.65
CA LYS A 153 -5.65 2.35 -2.99
C LYS A 153 -4.37 1.74 -3.50
N VAL A 154 -4.40 0.45 -3.74
CA VAL A 154 -3.30 -0.28 -4.38
C VAL A 154 -3.65 -0.47 -5.85
N LYS A 155 -2.77 -0.01 -6.72
CA LYS A 155 -2.95 -0.10 -8.19
C LYS A 155 -1.81 -0.87 -8.82
N ASN A 156 -2.10 -1.56 -9.92
CA ASN A 156 -1.07 -2.20 -10.73
C ASN A 156 -0.47 -1.21 -11.75
N GLN A 157 0.45 -1.70 -12.60
CA GLN A 157 1.14 -0.88 -13.62
C GLN A 157 0.21 -0.34 -14.71
N ARG A 158 -0.98 -0.91 -14.86
CA ARG A 158 -2.01 -0.44 -15.80
C ARG A 158 -2.95 0.60 -15.20
N GLY A 159 -2.75 0.95 -13.92
CA GLY A 159 -3.62 1.86 -13.18
C GLY A 159 -4.91 1.20 -12.67
N GLU A 160 -5.05 -0.11 -12.80
CA GLU A 160 -6.20 -0.86 -12.30
C GLU A 160 -6.13 -0.99 -10.77
N LEU A 161 -7.26 -0.83 -10.12
CA LEU A 161 -7.37 -0.99 -8.66
C LEU A 161 -7.28 -2.48 -8.32
N VAL A 162 -6.28 -2.88 -7.55
CA VAL A 162 -6.11 -4.27 -7.11
C VAL A 162 -6.60 -4.51 -5.69
N ALA A 163 -6.48 -3.50 -4.82
CA ALA A 163 -7.05 -3.55 -3.48
C ALA A 163 -7.42 -2.14 -3.00
N THR A 164 -8.44 -2.08 -2.16
CA THR A 164 -8.86 -0.85 -1.48
C THR A 164 -9.26 -1.18 -0.05
N TYR A 165 -8.89 -0.31 0.88
CA TYR A 165 -9.21 -0.45 2.30
C TYR A 165 -8.89 0.83 3.06
N ASP A 166 -9.37 0.90 4.30
CA ASP A 166 -8.97 1.93 5.26
C ASP A 166 -8.01 1.32 6.28
N ILE A 167 -6.96 2.03 6.65
CA ILE A 167 -6.17 1.72 7.85
C ILE A 167 -6.45 2.75 8.93
N LEU A 168 -6.41 2.31 10.17
CA LEU A 168 -6.65 3.13 11.34
C LEU A 168 -5.38 3.19 12.18
N THR A 169 -4.82 4.37 12.34
CA THR A 169 -3.62 4.57 13.14
C THR A 169 -3.89 5.46 14.33
N LEU A 170 -3.21 5.18 15.44
CA LEU A 170 -3.11 6.11 16.56
C LEU A 170 -1.94 7.05 16.25
N VAL A 171 -2.19 8.33 16.30
CA VAL A 171 -1.19 9.37 16.01
C VAL A 171 -1.10 10.34 17.17
N ALA A 172 0.12 10.55 17.68
CA ALA A 172 0.37 11.49 18.77
C ALA A 172 0.02 12.92 18.33
N ARG A 173 -0.55 13.68 19.24
CA ARG A 173 -0.72 15.12 19.11
C ARG A 173 0.59 15.83 19.39
N GLU A 174 0.70 17.07 18.95
CA GLU A 174 1.80 17.93 19.40
C GLU A 174 1.72 18.10 20.93
N ALA A 175 2.90 18.09 21.57
CA ALA A 175 3.04 18.29 23.00
C ALA A 175 2.83 19.76 23.37
#